data_acadd7cb53571b332be3e090e18e549c
#
_entry.id   acadd7cb53571b332be3e090e18e549c
#
_cell.length_a   1.000
_cell.length_b   1.000
_cell.length_c   1.000
_cell.angle_alpha   90.00
_cell.angle_beta   90.00
_cell.angle_gamma   90.00
#
_symmetry.space_group_name_H-M   'P 1'
#
loop_
_entity.id
_entity.type
_entity.pdbx_description
1 polymer ?
#
loop_
_entity_poly.entity_id
_entity_poly.type
_entity_poly.pdbx_seq_one_letter_code
_entity_poly.pdbx_strand_id
1 'polypeptide(L)'
;MKTQATHEQTQASQVGGRGGDVVLRDGSTVHVRPIRSDDEARLAELFKSLSEQSRWLRFFSPAKDQFLTAEAHREANVDKLNGFALVATSGLDEKLVGQAFYSRTAEDRAEVAFAISDAYQGRGLGTILLGQLASVAAENGIEVFEAEVLSANHNMSGVFRQSGFPTEVSAAAGQLHFTFPTSLTSEAIERFENRERTASENALKLFFQPRAIAVIGASRQRGTIGGEVFHNLLDYGFVGPVYPVNPAAD
;
A
#
# COMPACT_ATOMS: atom_id res chain seq x y z
N MET A 1 2.46 34.15 -13.40
CA MET A 1 3.22 32.93 -13.78
C MET A 1 4.05 32.29 -12.66
N LYS A 2 4.31 32.93 -11.49
CA LYS A 2 5.06 32.30 -10.37
C LYS A 2 4.18 31.49 -9.40
N THR A 3 2.86 31.68 -9.38
CA THR A 3 1.95 31.04 -8.42
C THR A 3 1.51 29.62 -8.85
N GLN A 4 1.51 29.31 -10.15
CA GLN A 4 1.20 27.97 -10.63
C GLN A 4 2.33 26.96 -10.40
N ALA A 5 3.59 27.36 -10.61
CA ALA A 5 4.75 26.49 -10.36
C ALA A 5 4.91 26.07 -8.89
N THR A 6 4.47 26.92 -7.94
CA THR A 6 4.52 26.60 -6.50
C THR A 6 3.43 25.60 -6.10
N HIS A 7 2.27 25.61 -6.76
CA HIS A 7 1.18 24.66 -6.52
C HIS A 7 1.51 23.27 -7.08
N GLU A 8 2.10 23.20 -8.28
CA GLU A 8 2.54 21.93 -8.88
C GLU A 8 3.68 21.27 -8.09
N GLN A 9 4.65 22.05 -7.57
CA GLN A 9 5.70 21.50 -6.70
C GLN A 9 5.19 21.06 -5.33
N THR A 10 4.15 21.70 -4.78
CA THR A 10 3.54 21.30 -3.49
C THR A 10 2.67 20.05 -3.65
N GLN A 11 2.00 19.88 -4.80
CA GLN A 11 1.20 18.69 -5.11
C GLN A 11 2.08 17.46 -5.41
N ALA A 12 3.16 17.63 -6.17
CA ALA A 12 4.15 16.55 -6.38
C ALA A 12 4.78 16.07 -5.06
N SER A 13 4.97 16.96 -4.07
CA SER A 13 5.46 16.58 -2.73
C SER A 13 4.47 15.75 -1.92
N GLN A 14 3.17 15.81 -2.18
CA GLN A 14 2.17 14.99 -1.47
C GLN A 14 2.07 13.57 -2.05
N VAL A 15 2.33 13.39 -3.35
CA VAL A 15 2.39 12.06 -3.99
C VAL A 15 3.72 11.34 -3.68
N GLY A 16 4.80 12.09 -3.39
CA GLY A 16 6.15 11.60 -3.12
C GLY A 16 6.59 11.57 -1.65
N GLY A 17 5.68 11.73 -0.69
CA GLY A 17 6.02 11.69 0.74
C GLY A 17 6.74 10.39 1.13
N ARG A 18 7.95 10.52 1.72
CA ARG A 18 8.80 9.39 2.17
C ARG A 18 8.21 8.65 3.38
N GLY A 19 6.96 8.23 3.28
CA GLY A 19 6.23 7.52 4.32
C GLY A 19 5.07 8.33 4.88
N GLY A 20 4.05 7.59 5.37
CA GLY A 20 2.83 8.15 5.95
C GLY A 20 1.68 7.18 5.88
N ASP A 21 0.59 7.55 6.51
CA ASP A 21 -0.63 6.77 6.46
C ASP A 21 -1.33 6.95 5.12
N VAL A 22 -1.70 5.84 4.50
CA VAL A 22 -2.41 5.83 3.23
C VAL A 22 -3.71 5.05 3.36
N VAL A 23 -4.76 5.56 2.72
CA VAL A 23 -6.08 4.93 2.72
C VAL A 23 -6.20 4.00 1.53
N LEU A 24 -6.59 2.76 1.78
CA LEU A 24 -6.85 1.74 0.76
C LEU A 24 -8.27 1.91 0.17
N ARG A 25 -8.55 1.24 -0.95
CA ARG A 25 -9.87 1.34 -1.65
C ARG A 25 -11.06 0.95 -0.77
N ASP A 26 -10.86 0.08 0.20
CA ASP A 26 -11.90 -0.36 1.15
C ASP A 26 -12.05 0.55 2.37
N GLY A 27 -11.31 1.67 2.42
CA GLY A 27 -11.31 2.64 3.52
C GLY A 27 -10.39 2.25 4.69
N SER A 28 -9.74 1.09 4.66
CA SER A 28 -8.73 0.73 5.67
C SER A 28 -7.45 1.54 5.47
N THR A 29 -6.66 1.68 6.54
CA THR A 29 -5.42 2.46 6.53
C THR A 29 -4.22 1.55 6.75
N VAL A 30 -3.13 1.82 6.05
CA VAL A 30 -1.81 1.23 6.27
C VAL A 30 -0.76 2.33 6.34
N HIS A 31 0.32 2.10 7.07
CA HIS A 31 1.45 3.03 7.13
C HIS A 31 2.52 2.58 6.15
N VAL A 32 2.90 3.45 5.20
CA VAL A 32 3.97 3.19 4.24
C VAL A 32 5.22 3.93 4.68
N ARG A 33 6.37 3.27 4.64
CA ARG A 33 7.68 3.87 4.99
C ARG A 33 8.83 3.16 4.28
N PRO A 34 10.01 3.80 4.20
CA PRO A 34 11.22 3.08 3.81
C PRO A 34 11.48 1.87 4.70
N ILE A 35 12.03 0.82 4.09
CA ILE A 35 12.48 -0.36 4.83
C ILE A 35 13.65 0.00 5.74
N ARG A 36 13.76 -0.71 6.87
CA ARG A 36 14.87 -0.62 7.82
C ARG A 36 15.57 -1.98 7.90
N SER A 37 16.82 -2.00 8.31
CA SER A 37 17.56 -3.26 8.48
C SER A 37 16.94 -4.18 9.54
N ASP A 38 16.28 -3.62 10.57
CA ASP A 38 15.55 -4.38 11.59
C ASP A 38 14.21 -4.95 11.11
N ASP A 39 13.77 -4.62 9.88
CA ASP A 39 12.60 -5.24 9.24
C ASP A 39 12.89 -6.61 8.63
N GLU A 40 14.13 -7.07 8.57
CA GLU A 40 14.52 -8.33 7.93
C GLU A 40 13.63 -9.52 8.35
N ALA A 41 13.49 -9.72 9.66
CA ALA A 41 12.68 -10.82 10.18
C ALA A 41 11.19 -10.67 9.80
N ARG A 42 10.64 -9.46 9.88
CA ARG A 42 9.25 -9.15 9.50
C ARG A 42 9.02 -9.32 7.99
N LEU A 43 10.02 -8.96 7.17
CA LEU A 43 9.95 -9.17 5.72
C LEU A 43 9.99 -10.65 5.36
N ALA A 44 10.85 -11.43 6.02
CA ALA A 44 10.84 -12.87 5.86
C ALA A 44 9.51 -13.52 6.25
N GLU A 45 8.87 -13.04 7.33
CA GLU A 45 7.52 -13.46 7.72
C GLU A 45 6.47 -13.09 6.67
N LEU A 46 6.51 -11.87 6.11
CA LEU A 46 5.63 -11.49 5.01
C LEU A 46 5.77 -12.47 3.84
N PHE A 47 7.00 -12.74 3.38
CA PHE A 47 7.24 -13.64 2.24
C PHE A 47 6.75 -15.07 2.53
N LYS A 48 6.98 -15.59 3.74
CA LYS A 48 6.52 -16.92 4.17
C LYS A 48 5.00 -17.00 4.33
N SER A 49 4.34 -15.88 4.65
CA SER A 49 2.89 -15.82 4.83
C SER A 49 2.10 -15.74 3.51
N LEU A 50 2.77 -15.47 2.39
CA LEU A 50 2.14 -15.46 1.08
C LEU A 50 1.64 -16.87 0.72
N SER A 51 0.52 -16.95 0.03
CA SER A 51 0.05 -18.21 -0.57
C SER A 51 1.10 -18.77 -1.53
N GLU A 52 1.03 -20.07 -1.81
CA GLU A 52 1.91 -20.72 -2.80
C GLU A 52 1.82 -20.03 -4.17
N GLN A 53 0.62 -19.62 -4.56
CA GLN A 53 0.39 -18.88 -5.80
C GLN A 53 1.09 -17.50 -5.76
N SER A 54 0.93 -16.74 -4.69
CA SER A 54 1.57 -15.41 -4.56
C SER A 54 3.08 -15.51 -4.51
N ARG A 55 3.64 -16.53 -3.84
CA ARG A 55 5.08 -16.82 -3.86
C ARG A 55 5.58 -17.17 -5.26
N TRP A 56 4.86 -18.06 -5.96
CA TRP A 56 5.19 -18.40 -7.35
C TRP A 56 5.20 -17.17 -8.26
N LEU A 57 4.17 -16.32 -8.16
CA LEU A 57 4.05 -15.11 -8.96
C LEU A 57 5.14 -14.07 -8.66
N ARG A 58 5.66 -14.04 -7.41
CA ARG A 58 6.69 -13.08 -6.99
C ARG A 58 8.11 -13.58 -7.27
N PHE A 59 8.38 -14.87 -7.03
CA PHE A 59 9.73 -15.42 -7.06
C PHE A 59 10.00 -16.34 -8.25
N PHE A 60 9.02 -16.55 -9.12
CA PHE A 60 9.09 -17.41 -10.31
C PHE A 60 9.46 -18.87 -9.98
N SER A 61 9.32 -19.25 -8.73
CA SER A 61 9.68 -20.56 -8.21
C SER A 61 8.85 -20.90 -6.96
N PRO A 62 8.72 -22.18 -6.58
CA PRO A 62 8.13 -22.58 -5.31
C PRO A 62 9.12 -22.30 -4.14
N ALA A 63 9.44 -21.03 -3.94
CA ALA A 63 10.46 -20.54 -3.04
C ALA A 63 10.34 -21.16 -1.64
N LYS A 64 11.41 -21.83 -1.19
CA LYS A 64 11.52 -22.44 0.15
C LYS A 64 11.90 -21.39 1.19
N ASP A 65 11.62 -21.65 2.45
CA ASP A 65 11.84 -20.72 3.57
C ASP A 65 13.27 -20.17 3.64
N GLN A 66 14.28 -21.01 3.35
CA GLN A 66 15.68 -20.56 3.34
C GLN A 66 15.93 -19.49 2.26
N PHE A 67 15.36 -19.67 1.05
CA PHE A 67 15.44 -18.69 -0.02
C PHE A 67 14.70 -17.40 0.37
N LEU A 68 13.48 -17.51 0.91
CA LEU A 68 12.69 -16.35 1.33
C LEU A 68 13.39 -15.53 2.42
N THR A 69 14.07 -16.20 3.35
CA THR A 69 14.86 -15.53 4.38
C THR A 69 16.07 -14.81 3.78
N ALA A 70 16.78 -15.44 2.83
CA ALA A 70 17.91 -14.82 2.13
C ALA A 70 17.49 -13.61 1.30
N GLU A 71 16.35 -13.69 0.61
CA GLU A 71 15.79 -12.55 -0.13
C GLU A 71 15.39 -11.40 0.81
N ALA A 72 14.74 -11.70 1.94
CA ALA A 72 14.39 -10.68 2.93
C ALA A 72 15.64 -9.98 3.48
N HIS A 73 16.70 -10.74 3.76
CA HIS A 73 18.00 -10.18 4.17
C HIS A 73 18.55 -9.24 3.09
N ARG A 74 18.60 -9.68 1.84
CA ARG A 74 19.13 -8.90 0.71
C ARG A 74 18.36 -7.58 0.53
N GLU A 75 17.03 -7.65 0.56
CA GLU A 75 16.18 -6.48 0.31
C GLU A 75 16.11 -5.51 1.51
N ALA A 76 16.17 -6.02 2.75
CA ALA A 76 16.21 -5.17 3.95
C ALA A 76 17.54 -4.44 4.11
N ASN A 77 18.64 -5.01 3.59
CA ASN A 77 19.99 -4.48 3.72
C ASN A 77 20.56 -3.96 2.38
N VAL A 78 19.67 -3.64 1.43
CA VAL A 78 20.11 -3.11 0.13
C VAL A 78 20.88 -1.81 0.30
N ASP A 79 22.03 -1.70 -0.39
CA ASP A 79 22.75 -0.44 -0.48
C ASP A 79 21.92 0.59 -1.25
N LYS A 80 21.76 1.77 -0.67
CA LYS A 80 20.96 2.88 -1.22
C LYS A 80 21.41 3.35 -2.62
N LEU A 81 22.66 3.10 -2.99
CA LEU A 81 23.16 3.37 -4.35
C LEU A 81 22.62 2.35 -5.36
N ASN A 82 22.39 1.12 -4.91
CA ASN A 82 22.01 -0.01 -5.75
C ASN A 82 20.54 -0.38 -5.69
N GLY A 83 19.78 0.18 -4.75
CA GLY A 83 18.36 -0.14 -4.65
C GLY A 83 17.66 0.58 -3.51
N PHE A 84 16.35 0.39 -3.44
CA PHE A 84 15.51 0.97 -2.40
C PHE A 84 14.24 0.12 -2.21
N ALA A 85 13.75 0.07 -0.98
CA ALA A 85 12.48 -0.59 -0.69
C ALA A 85 11.57 0.26 0.19
N LEU A 86 10.27 0.14 -0.10
CA LEU A 86 9.17 0.61 0.75
C LEU A 86 8.46 -0.59 1.36
N VAL A 87 8.01 -0.43 2.58
CA VAL A 87 7.14 -1.40 3.26
C VAL A 87 5.85 -0.73 3.68
N ALA A 88 4.76 -1.51 3.64
CA ALA A 88 3.48 -1.12 4.20
C ALA A 88 3.23 -1.95 5.47
N THR A 89 2.87 -1.27 6.56
CA THR A 89 2.59 -1.90 7.85
C THR A 89 1.13 -1.70 8.25
N SER A 90 0.61 -2.61 9.05
CA SER A 90 -0.75 -2.54 9.60
C SER A 90 -0.75 -3.02 11.05
N GLY A 91 -1.64 -2.42 11.85
CA GLY A 91 -1.77 -2.74 13.28
C GLY A 91 -0.73 -2.04 14.17
N LEU A 92 -0.91 -2.15 15.48
CA LEU A 92 -0.01 -1.55 16.48
C LEU A 92 1.35 -2.27 16.56
N ASP A 93 1.41 -3.51 16.12
CA ASP A 93 2.60 -4.35 16.03
C ASP A 93 3.41 -4.11 14.74
N GLU A 94 2.99 -3.15 13.92
CA GLU A 94 3.62 -2.82 12.64
C GLU A 94 3.86 -4.06 11.74
N LYS A 95 2.90 -4.99 11.68
CA LYS A 95 3.00 -6.17 10.83
C LYS A 95 3.16 -5.73 9.37
N LEU A 96 4.16 -6.27 8.66
CA LEU A 96 4.33 -6.00 7.25
C LEU A 96 3.22 -6.68 6.44
N VAL A 97 2.53 -5.89 5.60
CA VAL A 97 1.44 -6.34 4.74
C VAL A 97 1.72 -6.10 3.27
N GLY A 98 2.77 -5.37 2.96
CA GLY A 98 3.22 -5.12 1.59
C GLY A 98 4.65 -4.63 1.54
N GLN A 99 5.30 -4.89 0.42
CA GLN A 99 6.65 -4.43 0.10
C GLN A 99 6.72 -4.11 -1.39
N ALA A 100 7.45 -3.05 -1.72
CA ALA A 100 7.92 -2.73 -3.08
C ALA A 100 9.41 -2.45 -3.02
N PHE A 101 10.13 -2.99 -3.99
CA PHE A 101 11.59 -2.93 -4.05
C PHE A 101 12.03 -2.61 -5.47
N TYR A 102 13.08 -1.80 -5.62
CA TYR A 102 13.81 -1.77 -6.88
C TYR A 102 15.28 -2.09 -6.66
N SER A 103 15.88 -2.73 -7.66
CA SER A 103 17.31 -2.97 -7.78
C SER A 103 17.83 -2.34 -9.07
N ARG A 104 18.87 -1.53 -8.98
CA ARG A 104 19.48 -0.87 -10.13
C ARG A 104 20.10 -1.92 -11.05
N THR A 105 19.73 -1.88 -12.33
CA THR A 105 20.25 -2.76 -13.40
C THR A 105 21.25 -2.04 -14.29
N ALA A 106 21.11 -0.71 -14.42
CA ALA A 106 22.02 0.17 -15.16
C ALA A 106 22.05 1.56 -14.48
N GLU A 107 22.78 2.52 -15.03
CA GLU A 107 22.94 3.87 -14.48
C GLU A 107 21.58 4.56 -14.27
N ASP A 108 20.68 4.43 -15.26
CA ASP A 108 19.37 5.06 -15.31
C ASP A 108 18.20 4.07 -15.18
N ARG A 109 18.46 2.78 -14.95
CA ARG A 109 17.43 1.72 -14.95
C ARG A 109 17.42 0.91 -13.67
N ALA A 110 16.24 0.45 -13.30
CA ALA A 110 16.07 -0.46 -12.19
C ALA A 110 14.93 -1.46 -12.44
N GLU A 111 15.15 -2.69 -12.00
CA GLU A 111 14.10 -3.71 -11.94
C GLU A 111 13.27 -3.55 -10.67
N VAL A 112 11.94 -3.64 -10.81
CA VAL A 112 11.00 -3.51 -9.69
C VAL A 112 10.33 -4.82 -9.36
N ALA A 113 10.07 -5.02 -8.06
CA ALA A 113 9.37 -6.18 -7.56
C ALA A 113 8.45 -5.82 -6.39
N PHE A 114 7.33 -6.56 -6.26
CA PHE A 114 6.29 -6.29 -5.28
C PHE A 114 5.88 -7.58 -4.57
N ALA A 115 5.69 -7.50 -3.26
CA ALA A 115 5.07 -8.54 -2.46
C ALA A 115 3.96 -7.93 -1.61
N ILE A 116 2.73 -8.43 -1.76
CA ILE A 116 1.57 -7.93 -0.99
C ILE A 116 0.87 -9.15 -0.39
N SER A 117 0.67 -9.13 0.93
CA SER A 117 -0.11 -10.14 1.64
C SER A 117 -1.45 -10.37 0.94
N ASP A 118 -1.85 -11.63 0.78
CA ASP A 118 -3.06 -11.99 0.04
C ASP A 118 -4.31 -11.27 0.57
N ALA A 119 -4.38 -11.05 1.88
CA ALA A 119 -5.47 -10.30 2.50
C ALA A 119 -5.52 -8.81 2.10
N TYR A 120 -4.44 -8.24 1.58
CA TYR A 120 -4.34 -6.83 1.18
C TYR A 120 -4.29 -6.63 -0.33
N GLN A 121 -4.33 -7.70 -1.12
CA GLN A 121 -4.41 -7.62 -2.57
C GLN A 121 -5.77 -7.07 -3.03
N GLY A 122 -5.80 -6.49 -4.23
CA GLY A 122 -7.02 -5.91 -4.81
C GLY A 122 -7.49 -4.59 -4.17
N ARG A 123 -6.86 -4.14 -3.07
CA ARG A 123 -7.25 -2.92 -2.33
C ARG A 123 -6.51 -1.65 -2.80
N GLY A 124 -5.69 -1.75 -3.85
CA GLY A 124 -4.94 -0.62 -4.43
C GLY A 124 -3.56 -0.37 -3.81
N LEU A 125 -3.10 -1.19 -2.86
CA LEU A 125 -1.79 -1.04 -2.21
C LEU A 125 -0.63 -1.09 -3.21
N GLY A 126 -0.66 -2.01 -4.19
CA GLY A 126 0.38 -2.11 -5.23
C GLY A 126 0.54 -0.82 -6.04
N THR A 127 -0.57 -0.15 -6.37
CA THR A 127 -0.53 1.13 -7.11
C THR A 127 0.03 2.26 -6.25
N ILE A 128 -0.29 2.29 -4.94
CA ILE A 128 0.28 3.27 -4.00
C ILE A 128 1.80 3.10 -3.92
N LEU A 129 2.23 1.86 -3.66
CA LEU A 129 3.65 1.55 -3.54
C LEU A 129 4.42 1.84 -4.84
N LEU A 130 3.82 1.56 -6.01
CA LEU A 130 4.42 1.88 -7.31
C LEU A 130 4.65 3.38 -7.47
N GLY A 131 3.64 4.22 -7.18
CA GLY A 131 3.76 5.67 -7.31
C GLY A 131 4.84 6.26 -6.40
N GLN A 132 4.87 5.84 -5.13
CA GLN A 132 5.88 6.29 -4.17
C GLN A 132 7.28 5.79 -4.52
N LEU A 133 7.39 4.53 -4.96
CA LEU A 133 8.67 3.94 -5.37
C LEU A 133 9.23 4.65 -6.61
N ALA A 134 8.38 4.99 -7.59
CA ALA A 134 8.77 5.72 -8.80
C ALA A 134 9.29 7.13 -8.46
N SER A 135 8.63 7.85 -7.55
CA SER A 135 9.10 9.16 -7.09
C SER A 135 10.49 9.08 -6.46
N VAL A 136 10.72 8.11 -5.57
CA VAL A 136 12.04 7.92 -4.95
C VAL A 136 13.09 7.51 -5.97
N ALA A 137 12.73 6.67 -6.94
CA ALA A 137 13.64 6.23 -7.99
C ALA A 137 14.08 7.41 -8.88
N ALA A 138 13.13 8.27 -9.28
CA ALA A 138 13.43 9.48 -10.05
C ALA A 138 14.38 10.43 -9.30
N GLU A 139 14.17 10.64 -7.97
CA GLU A 139 15.08 11.40 -7.12
C GLU A 139 16.49 10.80 -7.06
N ASN A 140 16.60 9.47 -7.19
CA ASN A 140 17.87 8.73 -7.18
C ASN A 140 18.49 8.57 -8.60
N GLY A 141 17.96 9.26 -9.62
CA GLY A 141 18.49 9.24 -10.98
C GLY A 141 18.12 7.98 -11.78
N ILE A 142 17.13 7.21 -11.34
CA ILE A 142 16.54 6.14 -12.14
C ILE A 142 15.48 6.76 -13.04
N GLU A 143 15.63 6.63 -14.34
CA GLU A 143 14.68 7.17 -15.32
C GLU A 143 13.65 6.13 -15.77
N VAL A 144 14.04 4.84 -15.76
CA VAL A 144 13.23 3.75 -16.29
C VAL A 144 13.13 2.60 -15.30
N PHE A 145 11.91 2.16 -15.06
CA PHE A 145 11.61 0.89 -14.40
C PHE A 145 11.40 -0.23 -15.41
N GLU A 146 11.92 -1.39 -15.07
CA GLU A 146 11.72 -2.66 -15.75
C GLU A 146 11.07 -3.66 -14.79
N ALA A 147 10.18 -4.50 -15.29
CA ALA A 147 9.55 -5.53 -14.48
C ALA A 147 9.29 -6.80 -15.29
N GLU A 148 9.71 -7.93 -14.75
CA GLU A 148 9.33 -9.24 -15.26
C GLU A 148 8.07 -9.73 -14.52
N VAL A 149 7.07 -10.15 -15.29
CA VAL A 149 5.78 -10.58 -14.75
C VAL A 149 5.34 -11.86 -15.44
N LEU A 150 5.01 -12.90 -14.69
CA LEU A 150 4.37 -14.10 -15.28
C LEU A 150 3.07 -13.70 -15.96
N SER A 151 2.81 -14.20 -17.17
CA SER A 151 1.60 -13.88 -17.93
C SER A 151 0.30 -14.20 -17.17
N ALA A 152 0.37 -15.15 -16.23
CA ALA A 152 -0.74 -15.50 -15.33
C ALA A 152 -0.97 -14.47 -14.20
N ASN A 153 -0.03 -13.52 -13.97
CA ASN A 153 -0.16 -12.50 -12.93
C ASN A 153 -0.95 -11.29 -13.44
N HIS A 154 -2.25 -11.49 -13.64
CA HIS A 154 -3.14 -10.42 -14.12
C HIS A 154 -3.23 -9.25 -13.14
N ASN A 155 -3.09 -9.49 -11.82
CA ASN A 155 -3.14 -8.46 -10.81
C ASN A 155 -1.97 -7.47 -10.98
N MET A 156 -0.74 -7.98 -11.10
CA MET A 156 0.43 -7.11 -11.26
C MET A 156 0.45 -6.42 -12.62
N SER A 157 0.13 -7.14 -13.68
CA SER A 157 -0.05 -6.55 -15.03
C SER A 157 -1.09 -5.43 -15.02
N GLY A 158 -2.17 -5.60 -14.24
CA GLY A 158 -3.20 -4.57 -14.02
C GLY A 158 -2.65 -3.33 -13.31
N VAL A 159 -1.79 -3.50 -12.29
CA VAL A 159 -1.15 -2.38 -11.58
C VAL A 159 -0.35 -1.52 -12.57
N PHE A 160 0.51 -2.12 -13.40
CA PHE A 160 1.33 -1.36 -14.35
C PHE A 160 0.48 -0.69 -15.44
N ARG A 161 -0.44 -1.40 -16.06
CA ARG A 161 -1.30 -0.86 -17.14
C ARG A 161 -2.25 0.25 -16.67
N GLN A 162 -2.69 0.21 -15.43
CA GLN A 162 -3.65 1.17 -14.84
C GLN A 162 -2.98 2.29 -14.05
N SER A 163 -1.66 2.28 -13.93
CA SER A 163 -0.91 3.28 -13.18
C SER A 163 -0.96 4.68 -13.80
N GLY A 164 -1.13 4.76 -15.13
CA GLY A 164 -1.04 6.01 -15.90
C GLY A 164 0.37 6.30 -16.41
N PHE A 165 1.35 5.47 -16.08
CA PHE A 165 2.65 5.54 -16.75
C PHE A 165 2.54 5.02 -18.18
N PRO A 166 3.19 5.67 -19.18
CA PRO A 166 3.31 5.13 -20.53
C PRO A 166 4.14 3.84 -20.47
N THR A 167 3.48 2.71 -20.71
CA THR A 167 4.05 1.39 -20.48
C THR A 167 4.25 0.65 -21.79
N GLU A 168 5.48 0.25 -22.07
CA GLU A 168 5.82 -0.68 -23.15
C GLU A 168 5.79 -2.11 -22.59
N VAL A 169 5.25 -3.04 -23.40
CA VAL A 169 5.11 -4.44 -22.99
C VAL A 169 5.56 -5.35 -24.10
N SER A 170 6.50 -6.23 -23.82
CA SER A 170 6.88 -7.34 -24.69
C SER A 170 6.58 -8.68 -23.98
N ALA A 171 6.34 -9.73 -24.76
CA ALA A 171 6.01 -11.05 -24.24
C ALA A 171 6.99 -12.09 -24.79
N ALA A 172 7.58 -12.88 -23.90
CA ALA A 172 8.47 -13.98 -24.26
C ALA A 172 8.38 -15.11 -23.22
N ALA A 173 8.39 -16.34 -23.66
CA ALA A 173 8.48 -17.55 -22.81
C ALA A 173 7.48 -17.61 -21.63
N GLY A 174 6.26 -17.09 -21.77
CA GLY A 174 5.24 -17.07 -20.72
C GLY A 174 5.42 -15.95 -19.70
N GLN A 175 6.30 -15.00 -19.96
CA GLN A 175 6.53 -13.82 -19.17
C GLN A 175 6.20 -12.56 -19.99
N LEU A 176 5.84 -11.49 -19.28
CA LEU A 176 5.67 -10.15 -19.81
C LEU A 176 6.77 -9.28 -19.23
N HIS A 177 7.52 -8.63 -20.10
CA HIS A 177 8.48 -7.62 -19.74
C HIS A 177 7.84 -6.25 -19.90
N PHE A 178 7.73 -5.52 -18.79
CA PHE A 178 7.20 -4.17 -18.74
C PHE A 178 8.35 -3.17 -18.63
N THR A 179 8.26 -2.08 -19.40
CA THR A 179 9.19 -0.95 -19.31
C THR A 179 8.38 0.33 -19.22
N PHE A 180 8.67 1.19 -18.26
CA PHE A 180 7.95 2.46 -18.07
C PHE A 180 8.84 3.50 -17.35
N PRO A 181 8.63 4.82 -17.59
CA PRO A 181 9.40 5.86 -16.92
C PRO A 181 9.05 5.95 -15.44
N THR A 182 9.99 6.44 -14.63
CA THR A 182 9.79 6.75 -13.21
C THR A 182 9.19 8.14 -13.00
N SER A 183 9.37 9.05 -13.96
CA SER A 183 8.80 10.40 -13.92
C SER A 183 7.27 10.35 -13.96
N LEU A 184 6.63 11.02 -13.01
CA LEU A 184 5.18 11.11 -12.96
C LEU A 184 4.65 11.94 -14.14
N THR A 185 3.91 11.31 -15.03
CA THR A 185 3.18 12.00 -16.09
C THR A 185 1.91 12.64 -15.52
N SER A 186 1.36 13.63 -16.23
CA SER A 186 0.07 14.23 -15.84
C SER A 186 -1.04 13.19 -15.71
N GLU A 187 -1.06 12.17 -16.57
CA GLU A 187 -2.02 11.06 -16.50
C GLU A 187 -1.81 10.19 -15.25
N ALA A 188 -0.56 9.90 -14.90
CA ALA A 188 -0.24 9.14 -13.69
C ALA A 188 -0.69 9.92 -12.42
N ILE A 189 -0.38 11.22 -12.36
CA ILE A 189 -0.80 12.09 -11.25
C ILE A 189 -2.32 12.07 -11.11
N GLU A 190 -3.07 12.31 -12.20
CA GLU A 190 -4.53 12.30 -12.18
C GLU A 190 -5.10 10.96 -11.70
N ARG A 191 -4.52 9.84 -12.13
CA ARG A 191 -4.95 8.51 -11.70
C ARG A 191 -4.67 8.26 -10.20
N PHE A 192 -3.54 8.70 -9.69
CA PHE A 192 -3.21 8.60 -8.26
C PHE A 192 -4.16 9.47 -7.41
N GLU A 193 -4.42 10.72 -7.80
CA GLU A 193 -5.34 11.63 -7.13
C GLU A 193 -6.78 11.09 -7.13
N ASN A 194 -7.27 10.60 -8.28
CA ASN A 194 -8.60 9.99 -8.38
C ASN A 194 -8.75 8.77 -7.48
N ARG A 195 -7.71 7.95 -7.37
CA ARG A 195 -7.71 6.79 -6.49
C ARG A 195 -7.75 7.22 -5.01
N GLU A 196 -6.95 8.20 -4.62
CA GLU A 196 -6.91 8.73 -3.26
C GLU A 196 -8.28 9.35 -2.88
N ARG A 197 -8.87 10.13 -3.77
CA ARG A 197 -10.22 10.67 -3.59
C ARG A 197 -11.24 9.56 -3.38
N THR A 198 -11.27 8.55 -4.22
CA THR A 198 -12.19 7.40 -4.09
C THR A 198 -11.99 6.64 -2.77
N ALA A 199 -10.76 6.45 -2.35
CA ALA A 199 -10.44 5.80 -1.07
C ALA A 199 -10.94 6.64 0.12
N SER A 200 -10.72 7.95 0.09
CA SER A 200 -11.19 8.90 1.11
C SER A 200 -12.72 8.94 1.17
N GLU A 201 -13.42 8.97 0.03
CA GLU A 201 -14.87 8.89 -0.03
C GLU A 201 -15.40 7.59 0.59
N ASN A 202 -14.75 6.46 0.34
CA ASN A 202 -15.14 5.18 0.93
C ASN A 202 -14.87 5.13 2.45
N ALA A 203 -13.77 5.70 2.92
CA ALA A 203 -13.50 5.83 4.35
C ALA A 203 -14.56 6.69 5.05
N LEU A 204 -14.96 7.82 4.43
CA LEU A 204 -16.03 8.67 4.95
C LEU A 204 -17.39 7.95 4.97
N LYS A 205 -17.70 7.12 3.97
CA LYS A 205 -18.94 6.31 3.99
C LYS A 205 -19.00 5.38 5.19
N LEU A 206 -17.87 4.74 5.57
CA LEU A 206 -17.81 3.90 6.76
C LEU A 206 -18.07 4.68 8.05
N PHE A 207 -17.66 5.94 8.10
CA PHE A 207 -17.90 6.82 9.24
C PHE A 207 -19.36 7.31 9.29
N PHE A 208 -19.94 7.74 8.16
CA PHE A 208 -21.31 8.29 8.12
C PHE A 208 -22.41 7.24 7.99
N GLN A 209 -22.05 6.01 7.58
CA GLN A 209 -22.98 4.89 7.43
C GLN A 209 -22.42 3.63 8.09
N PRO A 210 -22.15 3.67 9.41
CA PRO A 210 -21.58 2.53 10.11
C PRO A 210 -22.58 1.37 10.15
N ARG A 211 -22.07 0.14 9.99
CA ARG A 211 -22.88 -1.08 10.15
C ARG A 211 -23.10 -1.45 11.59
N ALA A 212 -22.22 -0.99 12.49
CA ALA A 212 -22.26 -1.22 13.92
C ALA A 212 -21.54 -0.06 14.63
N ILE A 213 -21.92 0.21 15.87
CA ILE A 213 -21.31 1.26 16.70
C ILE A 213 -20.91 0.64 18.03
N ALA A 214 -19.67 0.89 18.48
CA ALA A 214 -19.23 0.61 19.83
C ALA A 214 -19.17 1.91 20.64
N VAL A 215 -19.88 1.98 21.79
CA VAL A 215 -19.85 3.14 22.69
C VAL A 215 -18.94 2.81 23.86
N ILE A 216 -17.74 3.36 23.85
CA ILE A 216 -16.76 3.18 24.93
C ILE A 216 -17.13 4.12 26.07
N GLY A 217 -17.23 3.58 27.28
CA GLY A 217 -17.74 4.30 28.44
C GLY A 217 -19.28 4.35 28.52
N ALA A 218 -19.97 3.47 27.79
CA ALA A 218 -21.42 3.35 27.87
C ALA A 218 -21.88 3.11 29.31
N SER A 219 -23.01 3.69 29.71
CA SER A 219 -23.61 3.52 31.02
C SER A 219 -25.08 3.17 30.88
N ARG A 220 -25.57 2.33 31.81
CA ARG A 220 -27.00 2.07 31.93
C ARG A 220 -27.76 3.28 32.48
N GLN A 221 -27.06 4.21 33.15
CA GLN A 221 -27.65 5.41 33.74
C GLN A 221 -27.72 6.54 32.74
N ARG A 222 -28.93 7.13 32.56
CA ARG A 222 -29.09 8.41 31.89
C ARG A 222 -28.45 9.53 32.71
N GLY A 223 -28.11 10.65 32.07
CA GLY A 223 -27.43 11.78 32.69
C GLY A 223 -25.91 11.67 32.72
N THR A 224 -25.33 10.55 32.29
CA THR A 224 -23.90 10.43 31.98
C THR A 224 -23.65 10.56 30.48
N ILE A 225 -22.49 11.09 30.09
CA ILE A 225 -22.18 11.27 28.65
C ILE A 225 -22.31 9.96 27.88
N GLY A 226 -21.70 8.88 28.38
CA GLY A 226 -21.76 7.57 27.74
C GLY A 226 -23.16 6.95 27.76
N GLY A 227 -23.96 7.21 28.79
CA GLY A 227 -25.35 6.81 28.86
C GLY A 227 -26.22 7.52 27.85
N GLU A 228 -26.11 8.83 27.73
CA GLU A 228 -26.89 9.60 26.74
C GLU A 228 -26.52 9.25 25.31
N VAL A 229 -25.23 9.10 24.99
CA VAL A 229 -24.80 8.67 23.64
C VAL A 229 -25.38 7.29 23.31
N PHE A 230 -25.29 6.33 24.24
CA PHE A 230 -25.82 4.98 24.02
C PHE A 230 -27.34 4.97 23.81
N HIS A 231 -28.10 5.63 24.70
CA HIS A 231 -29.55 5.68 24.60
C HIS A 231 -30.03 6.45 23.37
N ASN A 232 -29.35 7.56 23.01
CA ASN A 232 -29.69 8.31 21.80
C ASN A 232 -29.54 7.47 20.52
N LEU A 233 -28.48 6.63 20.43
CA LEU A 233 -28.33 5.72 19.28
C LEU A 233 -29.49 4.72 19.17
N LEU A 234 -30.02 4.24 20.32
CA LEU A 234 -31.17 3.33 20.35
C LEU A 234 -32.48 4.06 20.06
N ASP A 235 -32.69 5.23 20.67
CA ASP A 235 -33.96 5.97 20.61
C ASP A 235 -34.17 6.65 19.23
N TYR A 236 -33.12 7.12 18.56
CA TYR A 236 -33.18 7.79 17.26
C TYR A 236 -33.01 6.86 16.05
N GLY A 237 -33.11 5.54 16.26
CA GLY A 237 -33.32 4.57 15.18
C GLY A 237 -32.07 4.23 14.38
N PHE A 238 -30.90 4.17 15.01
CA PHE A 238 -29.74 3.59 14.33
C PHE A 238 -30.04 2.14 13.92
N VAL A 239 -29.94 1.84 12.63
CA VAL A 239 -30.21 0.52 12.07
C VAL A 239 -28.94 -0.31 12.07
N GLY A 240 -28.62 -0.93 13.21
CA GLY A 240 -27.44 -1.78 13.36
C GLY A 240 -27.19 -2.13 14.82
N PRO A 241 -26.28 -3.08 15.12
CA PRO A 241 -25.91 -3.40 16.49
C PRO A 241 -25.15 -2.23 17.13
N VAL A 242 -25.52 -1.90 18.38
CA VAL A 242 -24.82 -0.94 19.23
C VAL A 242 -24.21 -1.71 20.40
N TYR A 243 -22.89 -1.71 20.49
CA TYR A 243 -22.13 -2.44 21.52
C TYR A 243 -21.75 -1.50 22.67
N PRO A 244 -22.30 -1.66 23.87
CA PRO A 244 -21.82 -0.95 25.05
C PRO A 244 -20.49 -1.56 25.51
N VAL A 245 -19.46 -0.73 25.65
CA VAL A 245 -18.15 -1.12 26.17
C VAL A 245 -17.86 -0.30 27.41
N ASN A 246 -17.82 -0.96 28.57
CA ASN A 246 -17.48 -0.31 29.83
C ASN A 246 -16.67 -1.29 30.72
N PRO A 247 -15.39 -0.99 31.03
CA PRO A 247 -14.55 -1.86 31.84
C PRO A 247 -15.03 -2.00 33.29
N ALA A 248 -15.95 -1.14 33.74
CA ALA A 248 -16.54 -1.16 35.09
C ALA A 248 -17.98 -1.75 35.13
N ALA A 249 -18.46 -2.32 34.00
CA ALA A 249 -19.78 -2.95 33.94
C ALA A 249 -19.64 -4.46 34.18
N ASP A 250 -20.26 -4.96 35.24
CA ASP A 250 -20.52 -6.39 35.51
C ASP A 250 -21.62 -6.94 34.57
#